data_fbc823e39e074a848e60f5a93ea6aae2
#
_entry.id   fbc823e39e074a848e60f5a93ea6aae2
#
_cell.length_a   1.000
_cell.length_b   1.000
_cell.length_c   1.000
_cell.angle_alpha   90.00
_cell.angle_beta   90.00
_cell.angle_gamma   90.00
#
_symmetry.space_group_name_H-M   'P 1'
#
loop_
_entity.id
_entity.type
_entity.pdbx_description
1 polymer ?
#
loop_
_entity_poly.entity_id
_entity_poly.type
_entity_poly.pdbx_seq_one_letter_code
_entity_poly.pdbx_strand_id
1 'polypeptide(L)'
;MTPETRGALFVLALSAIWKSLLLLTGWVDGFLGKFPLLAILAFLLIGMFRSMEARRKLTYPDGIPFSPAFKAGMSVNALFSLLYSLFMYFYLYVLDTEFRIRFVNQRVADMVADKASPETIEAWKKSTVSFPFEMMWMLFTFVGVLVIGTFYAGMMARMMARKYPVLKSK
;
A
#
# COMPACT_ATOMS: atom_id res chain seq x y z
N MET A 1 14.43 -4.95 17.72
CA MET A 1 13.50 -4.66 16.60
C MET A 1 12.18 -5.36 16.89
N THR A 2 11.08 -4.61 16.93
CA THR A 2 9.75 -5.18 17.27
C THR A 2 9.20 -6.07 16.15
N PRO A 3 8.26 -6.99 16.44
CA PRO A 3 7.60 -7.79 15.40
C PRO A 3 6.93 -6.94 14.32
N GLU A 4 6.34 -5.81 14.73
CA GLU A 4 5.66 -4.87 13.84
C GLU A 4 6.63 -4.20 12.86
N THR A 5 7.80 -3.76 13.36
CA THR A 5 8.84 -3.17 12.50
C THR A 5 9.37 -4.18 11.48
N ARG A 6 9.60 -5.43 11.92
CA ARG A 6 10.02 -6.53 11.01
C ARG A 6 8.96 -6.80 9.95
N GLY A 7 7.68 -6.82 10.36
CA GLY A 7 6.56 -7.01 9.43
C GLY A 7 6.48 -5.90 8.39
N ALA A 8 6.57 -4.64 8.80
CA ALA A 8 6.52 -3.50 7.89
C ALA A 8 7.68 -3.49 6.88
N LEU A 9 8.91 -3.75 7.34
CA LEU A 9 10.08 -3.83 6.47
C LEU A 9 10.03 -5.03 5.51
N PHE A 10 9.49 -6.16 5.96
CA PHE A 10 9.27 -7.32 5.09
C PHE A 10 8.29 -6.99 3.96
N VAL A 11 7.16 -6.35 4.28
CA VAL A 11 6.18 -5.92 3.28
C VAL A 11 6.78 -4.89 2.33
N LEU A 12 7.55 -3.93 2.85
CA LEU A 12 8.26 -2.93 2.03
C LEU A 12 9.20 -3.60 1.04
N ALA A 13 10.03 -4.54 1.50
CA ALA A 13 10.98 -5.25 0.64
C ALA A 13 10.25 -6.01 -0.48
N LEU A 14 9.21 -6.78 -0.16
CA LEU A 14 8.40 -7.48 -1.16
C LEU A 14 7.75 -6.52 -2.16
N SER A 15 7.22 -5.41 -1.69
CA SER A 15 6.57 -4.40 -2.54
C SER A 15 7.57 -3.70 -3.45
N ALA A 16 8.76 -3.38 -2.94
CA ALA A 16 9.84 -2.78 -3.73
C ALA A 16 10.35 -3.75 -4.81
N ILE A 17 10.60 -5.01 -4.45
CA ILE A 17 10.99 -6.05 -5.40
C ILE A 17 9.91 -6.22 -6.47
N TRP A 18 8.64 -6.32 -6.08
CA TRP A 18 7.53 -6.46 -7.01
C TRP A 18 7.46 -5.30 -8.01
N LYS A 19 7.53 -4.06 -7.53
CA LYS A 19 7.51 -2.86 -8.39
C LYS A 19 8.72 -2.82 -9.34
N SER A 20 9.91 -3.15 -8.84
CA SER A 20 11.13 -3.19 -9.64
C SER A 20 11.07 -4.29 -10.70
N LEU A 21 10.55 -5.47 -10.38
CA LEU A 21 10.36 -6.56 -11.35
C LEU A 21 9.39 -6.17 -12.46
N LEU A 22 8.27 -5.53 -12.14
CA LEU A 22 7.32 -5.04 -13.15
C LEU A 22 7.98 -4.06 -14.11
N LEU A 23 8.84 -3.18 -13.60
CA LEU A 23 9.58 -2.21 -14.43
C LEU A 23 10.60 -2.91 -15.32
N LEU A 24 11.45 -3.77 -14.75
CA LEU A 24 12.52 -4.47 -15.48
C LEU A 24 12.00 -5.43 -16.55
N THR A 25 10.85 -6.03 -16.33
CA THR A 25 10.23 -6.97 -17.31
C THR A 25 9.36 -6.27 -18.35
N GLY A 26 9.17 -4.95 -18.24
CA GLY A 26 8.25 -4.20 -19.11
C GLY A 26 6.76 -4.52 -18.88
N TRP A 27 6.43 -5.23 -17.79
CA TRP A 27 5.03 -5.60 -17.48
C TRP A 27 4.26 -4.48 -16.79
N VAL A 28 4.87 -3.30 -16.68
CA VAL A 28 4.22 -2.10 -16.08
C VAL A 28 2.91 -1.76 -16.79
N ASP A 29 2.86 -1.88 -18.11
CA ASP A 29 1.68 -1.59 -18.92
C ASP A 29 0.76 -2.81 -19.12
N GLY A 30 1.17 -3.99 -18.66
CA GLY A 30 0.40 -5.24 -18.72
C GLY A 30 -0.67 -5.32 -17.62
N PHE A 31 -1.41 -6.44 -17.62
CA PHE A 31 -2.46 -6.71 -16.62
C PHE A 31 -1.96 -6.59 -15.17
N LEU A 32 -0.79 -7.13 -14.86
CA LEU A 32 -0.19 -7.06 -13.53
C LEU A 32 0.25 -5.64 -13.16
N GLY A 33 0.66 -4.85 -14.15
CA GLY A 33 1.01 -3.44 -13.96
C GLY A 33 -0.19 -2.53 -13.75
N LYS A 34 -1.36 -2.90 -14.29
CA LYS A 34 -2.62 -2.16 -14.05
C LYS A 34 -3.13 -2.32 -12.61
N PHE A 35 -2.80 -3.43 -11.95
CA PHE A 35 -3.28 -3.74 -10.59
C PHE A 35 -2.14 -3.99 -9.59
N PRO A 36 -1.06 -3.18 -9.57
CA PRO A 36 0.09 -3.43 -8.69
C PRO A 36 -0.31 -3.34 -7.21
N LEU A 37 -1.35 -2.56 -6.91
CA LEU A 37 -1.86 -2.35 -5.56
C LEU A 37 -2.40 -3.65 -4.96
N LEU A 38 -3.01 -4.54 -5.74
CA LEU A 38 -3.56 -5.80 -5.23
C LEU A 38 -2.48 -6.70 -4.62
N ALA A 39 -1.32 -6.82 -5.28
CA ALA A 39 -0.20 -7.58 -4.74
C ALA A 39 0.35 -6.95 -3.46
N ILE A 40 0.49 -5.62 -3.43
CA ILE A 40 0.98 -4.87 -2.28
C ILE A 40 0.04 -5.03 -1.08
N LEU A 41 -1.28 -4.98 -1.31
CA LEU A 41 -2.28 -5.20 -0.27
C LEU A 41 -2.25 -6.64 0.24
N ALA A 42 -2.01 -7.64 -0.61
CA ALA A 42 -1.81 -9.03 -0.19
C ALA A 42 -0.54 -9.17 0.69
N PHE A 43 0.57 -8.54 0.30
CA PHE A 43 1.79 -8.52 1.13
C PHE A 43 1.56 -7.84 2.47
N LEU A 44 0.78 -6.74 2.50
CA LEU A 44 0.42 -6.04 3.73
C LEU A 44 -0.38 -6.94 4.68
N LEU A 45 -1.37 -7.69 4.16
CA LEU A 45 -2.12 -8.67 4.95
C LEU A 45 -1.21 -9.72 5.57
N ILE A 46 -0.27 -10.28 4.78
CA ILE A 46 0.69 -11.28 5.28
C ILE A 46 1.57 -10.68 6.38
N GLY A 47 2.09 -9.46 6.18
CA GLY A 47 2.93 -8.77 7.15
C GLY A 47 2.19 -8.48 8.46
N MET A 48 0.95 -8.01 8.38
CA MET A 48 0.09 -7.77 9.55
C MET A 48 -0.18 -9.07 10.31
N PHE A 49 -0.59 -10.13 9.60
CA PHE A 49 -0.87 -11.42 10.21
C PHE A 49 0.36 -11.96 10.97
N ARG A 50 1.53 -11.99 10.33
CA ARG A 50 2.77 -12.46 10.95
C ARG A 50 3.14 -11.64 12.18
N SER A 51 2.95 -10.32 12.13
CA SER A 51 3.26 -9.44 13.25
C SER A 51 2.29 -9.62 14.43
N MET A 52 1.00 -9.75 14.15
CA MET A 52 -0.01 -10.06 15.16
C MET A 52 0.25 -11.42 15.81
N GLU A 53 0.58 -12.44 15.02
CA GLU A 53 0.90 -13.79 15.50
C GLU A 53 2.16 -13.79 16.38
N ALA A 54 3.21 -13.08 15.95
CA ALA A 54 4.42 -12.94 16.74
C ALA A 54 4.15 -12.19 18.06
N ARG A 55 3.36 -11.12 18.02
CA ARG A 55 2.94 -10.37 19.22
C ARG A 55 2.14 -11.24 20.17
N ARG A 56 1.20 -12.05 19.64
CA ARG A 56 0.45 -13.02 20.43
C ARG A 56 1.39 -13.96 21.18
N LYS A 57 2.31 -14.63 20.46
CA LYS A 57 3.24 -15.61 21.07
C LYS A 57 4.13 -15.00 22.14
N LEU A 58 4.56 -13.74 21.97
CA LEU A 58 5.48 -13.07 22.89
C LEU A 58 4.78 -12.48 24.12
N THR A 59 3.56 -11.98 23.99
CA THR A 59 2.94 -11.15 25.04
C THR A 59 1.59 -11.71 25.51
N TYR A 60 0.93 -12.52 24.71
CA TYR A 60 -0.44 -13.01 24.96
C TYR A 60 -0.53 -14.51 24.63
N PRO A 61 0.23 -15.40 25.31
CA PRO A 61 0.26 -16.84 24.99
C PRO A 61 -1.13 -17.49 25.13
N ASP A 62 -1.93 -17.05 26.11
CA ASP A 62 -3.26 -17.59 26.43
C ASP A 62 -4.40 -17.00 25.60
N GLY A 63 -4.07 -16.19 24.59
CA GLY A 63 -5.04 -15.55 23.70
C GLY A 63 -4.83 -14.05 23.58
N ILE A 64 -5.18 -13.48 22.43
CA ILE A 64 -4.96 -12.04 22.16
C ILE A 64 -6.29 -11.29 22.07
N PRO A 65 -6.50 -10.24 22.91
CA PRO A 65 -7.65 -9.37 22.78
C PRO A 65 -7.63 -8.58 21.46
N PHE A 66 -8.80 -8.11 21.02
CA PHE A 66 -8.92 -7.31 19.79
C PHE A 66 -7.99 -6.07 19.79
N SER A 67 -8.00 -5.28 20.88
CA SER A 67 -7.25 -4.01 20.91
C SER A 67 -5.74 -4.18 20.76
N PRO A 68 -5.04 -5.10 21.46
CA PRO A 68 -3.61 -5.36 21.19
C PRO A 68 -3.33 -5.89 19.78
N ALA A 69 -4.20 -6.77 19.25
CA ALA A 69 -4.06 -7.26 17.89
C ALA A 69 -4.22 -6.11 16.87
N PHE A 70 -5.23 -5.27 17.04
CA PHE A 70 -5.46 -4.10 16.19
C PHE A 70 -4.29 -3.11 16.24
N LYS A 71 -3.78 -2.80 17.44
CA LYS A 71 -2.60 -1.92 17.59
C LYS A 71 -1.38 -2.48 16.86
N ALA A 72 -1.13 -3.79 16.94
CA ALA A 72 -0.03 -4.43 16.23
C ALA A 72 -0.19 -4.29 14.70
N GLY A 73 -1.38 -4.55 14.17
CA GLY A 73 -1.67 -4.37 12.75
C GLY A 73 -1.56 -2.92 12.30
N MET A 74 -2.07 -1.98 13.08
CA MET A 74 -1.97 -0.54 12.80
C MET A 74 -0.52 -0.05 12.81
N SER A 75 0.32 -0.55 13.71
CA SER A 75 1.75 -0.20 13.73
C SER A 75 2.46 -0.68 12.46
N VAL A 76 2.14 -1.89 11.96
CA VAL A 76 2.65 -2.37 10.67
C VAL A 76 2.16 -1.47 9.55
N ASN A 77 0.86 -1.17 9.51
CA ASN A 77 0.25 -0.35 8.48
C ASN A 77 0.84 1.06 8.42
N ALA A 78 0.89 1.76 9.54
CA ALA A 78 1.38 3.13 9.60
C ALA A 78 2.85 3.22 9.15
N LEU A 79 3.70 2.32 9.67
CA LEU A 79 5.11 2.30 9.29
C LEU A 79 5.31 1.92 7.82
N PHE A 80 4.58 0.91 7.34
CA PHE A 80 4.62 0.50 5.95
C PHE A 80 4.13 1.63 5.02
N SER A 81 2.98 2.24 5.31
CA SER A 81 2.42 3.33 4.50
C SER A 81 3.40 4.49 4.35
N LEU A 82 4.06 4.88 5.45
CA LEU A 82 5.09 5.94 5.43
C LEU A 82 6.29 5.54 4.57
N LEU A 83 6.88 4.38 4.83
CA LEU A 83 8.08 3.93 4.12
C LEU A 83 7.78 3.64 2.64
N TYR A 84 6.62 3.06 2.34
CA TYR A 84 6.22 2.77 0.99
C TYR A 84 5.92 4.03 0.17
N SER A 85 5.32 5.05 0.77
CA SER A 85 5.10 6.33 0.09
C SER A 85 6.42 7.04 -0.22
N LEU A 86 7.39 7.00 0.69
CA LEU A 86 8.75 7.51 0.43
C LEU A 86 9.45 6.70 -0.66
N PHE A 87 9.33 5.38 -0.64
CA PHE A 87 9.82 4.52 -1.72
C PHE A 87 9.17 4.88 -3.05
N MET A 88 7.85 5.10 -3.09
CA MET A 88 7.14 5.49 -4.31
C MET A 88 7.60 6.85 -4.85
N TYR A 89 7.88 7.82 -3.98
CA TYR A 89 8.47 9.09 -4.41
C TYR A 89 9.81 8.87 -5.12
N PHE A 90 10.73 8.12 -4.47
CA PHE A 90 12.02 7.77 -5.06
C PHE A 90 11.86 6.97 -6.36
N TYR A 91 10.97 5.98 -6.37
CA TYR A 91 10.67 5.13 -7.52
C TYR A 91 10.26 5.96 -8.75
N LEU A 92 9.33 6.90 -8.58
CA LEU A 92 8.82 7.74 -9.65
C LEU A 92 9.83 8.78 -10.12
N TYR A 93 10.67 9.28 -9.20
CA TYR A 93 11.64 10.33 -9.51
C TYR A 93 12.91 9.78 -10.14
N VAL A 94 13.33 8.56 -9.79
CA VAL A 94 14.64 8.01 -10.18
C VAL A 94 14.53 6.79 -11.10
N LEU A 95 13.61 5.86 -10.80
CA LEU A 95 13.54 4.58 -11.51
C LEU A 95 12.56 4.60 -12.67
N ASP A 96 11.40 5.15 -12.48
CA ASP A 96 10.30 5.16 -13.46
C ASP A 96 9.92 6.59 -13.85
N THR A 97 10.88 7.30 -14.43
CA THR A 97 10.74 8.71 -14.83
C THR A 97 9.69 8.93 -15.92
N GLU A 98 9.33 7.88 -16.66
CA GLU A 98 8.30 7.93 -17.69
C GLU A 98 6.88 7.73 -17.17
N PHE A 99 6.72 7.34 -15.90
CA PHE A 99 5.40 7.08 -15.32
C PHE A 99 4.43 8.22 -15.52
N ARG A 100 4.88 9.46 -15.30
CA ARG A 100 4.03 10.66 -15.50
C ARG A 100 3.53 10.76 -16.92
N ILE A 101 4.41 10.52 -17.90
CA ILE A 101 4.06 10.59 -19.33
C ILE A 101 3.02 9.52 -19.66
N ARG A 102 3.26 8.28 -19.22
CA ARG A 102 2.31 7.17 -19.43
C ARG A 102 0.96 7.45 -18.77
N PHE A 103 0.95 7.96 -17.53
CA PHE A 103 -0.27 8.34 -16.82
C PHE A 103 -1.04 9.42 -17.57
N VAL A 104 -0.37 10.47 -18.04
CA VAL A 104 -1.00 11.56 -18.82
C VAL A 104 -1.58 11.02 -20.11
N ASN A 105 -0.81 10.22 -20.86
CA ASN A 105 -1.25 9.64 -22.13
C ASN A 105 -2.48 8.72 -21.95
N GLN A 106 -2.45 7.86 -20.92
CA GLN A 106 -3.59 6.99 -20.61
C GLN A 106 -4.83 7.82 -20.28
N ARG A 107 -4.69 8.83 -19.43
CA ARG A 107 -5.83 9.68 -19.04
C ARG A 107 -6.39 10.46 -20.20
N VAL A 108 -5.54 10.96 -21.08
CA VAL A 108 -5.98 11.63 -22.32
C VAL A 108 -6.75 10.66 -23.22
N ALA A 109 -6.27 9.42 -23.36
CA ALA A 109 -6.99 8.41 -24.14
C ALA A 109 -8.36 8.11 -23.55
N ASP A 110 -8.47 8.01 -22.20
CA ASP A 110 -9.75 7.82 -21.51
C ASP A 110 -10.69 9.01 -21.77
N MET A 111 -10.19 10.26 -21.66
CA MET A 111 -10.97 11.47 -21.91
C MET A 111 -11.48 11.56 -23.37
N VAL A 112 -10.65 11.13 -24.33
CA VAL A 112 -11.07 11.04 -25.75
C VAL A 112 -12.16 9.99 -25.91
N ALA A 113 -12.02 8.84 -25.29
CA ALA A 113 -13.05 7.79 -25.30
C ALA A 113 -14.37 8.25 -24.68
N ASP A 114 -14.30 9.07 -23.62
CA ASP A 114 -15.44 9.70 -22.95
C ASP A 114 -16.00 10.92 -23.72
N LYS A 115 -15.47 11.22 -24.93
CA LYS A 115 -15.87 12.34 -25.79
C LYS A 115 -15.72 13.71 -25.13
N ALA A 116 -14.72 13.89 -24.28
CA ALA A 116 -14.39 15.21 -23.71
C ALA A 116 -13.97 16.20 -24.81
N SER A 117 -14.29 17.49 -24.63
CA SER A 117 -13.91 18.50 -25.59
C SER A 117 -12.39 18.70 -25.61
N PRO A 118 -11.81 19.09 -26.78
CA PRO A 118 -10.38 19.38 -26.88
C PRO A 118 -9.90 20.42 -25.86
N GLU A 119 -10.73 21.43 -25.58
CA GLU A 119 -10.43 22.47 -24.58
C GLU A 119 -10.32 21.89 -23.16
N THR A 120 -11.21 20.95 -22.79
CA THR A 120 -11.15 20.26 -21.50
C THR A 120 -9.88 19.43 -21.36
N ILE A 121 -9.49 18.73 -22.43
CA ILE A 121 -8.25 17.92 -22.46
C ILE A 121 -7.03 18.80 -22.29
N GLU A 122 -6.93 19.91 -23.02
CA GLU A 122 -5.79 20.83 -22.93
C GLU A 122 -5.73 21.55 -21.58
N ALA A 123 -6.86 21.97 -21.00
CA ALA A 123 -6.93 22.55 -19.67
C ALA A 123 -6.42 21.54 -18.62
N TRP A 124 -6.83 20.26 -18.72
CA TRP A 124 -6.37 19.21 -17.83
C TRP A 124 -4.88 18.94 -17.96
N LYS A 125 -4.34 18.82 -19.18
CA LYS A 125 -2.90 18.67 -19.43
C LYS A 125 -2.10 19.80 -18.78
N LYS A 126 -2.51 21.06 -19.03
CA LYS A 126 -1.84 22.24 -18.47
C LYS A 126 -1.84 22.22 -16.95
N SER A 127 -2.94 21.87 -16.30
CA SER A 127 -3.02 21.75 -14.84
C SER A 127 -2.09 20.66 -14.31
N THR A 128 -2.01 19.51 -15.00
CA THR A 128 -1.15 18.38 -14.61
C THR A 128 0.34 18.70 -14.74
N VAL A 129 0.75 19.51 -15.72
CA VAL A 129 2.15 19.93 -15.86
C VAL A 129 2.59 20.87 -14.74
N SER A 130 1.70 21.77 -14.28
CA SER A 130 1.99 22.73 -13.22
C SER A 130 2.02 22.12 -11.82
N PHE A 131 1.65 20.86 -11.68
CA PHE A 131 1.44 20.22 -10.39
C PHE A 131 2.66 19.41 -9.95
N PRO A 132 3.02 19.39 -8.66
CA PRO A 132 4.09 18.54 -8.13
C PRO A 132 3.64 17.07 -8.09
N PHE A 133 3.58 16.46 -9.26
CA PHE A 133 2.95 15.16 -9.53
C PHE A 133 3.47 14.05 -8.62
N GLU A 134 4.79 13.91 -8.49
CA GLU A 134 5.42 12.83 -7.71
C GLU A 134 5.12 12.98 -6.21
N MET A 135 5.13 14.22 -5.71
CA MET A 135 4.81 14.51 -4.31
C MET A 135 3.34 14.20 -3.99
N MET A 136 2.44 14.57 -4.90
CA MET A 136 1.01 14.28 -4.71
C MET A 136 0.74 12.78 -4.83
N TRP A 137 1.42 12.10 -5.75
CA TRP A 137 1.31 10.65 -5.85
C TRP A 137 1.79 9.95 -4.58
N MET A 138 2.90 10.43 -4.00
CA MET A 138 3.38 9.97 -2.69
C MET A 138 2.31 10.15 -1.61
N LEU A 139 1.68 11.34 -1.54
CA LEU A 139 0.65 11.63 -0.54
C LEU A 139 -0.60 10.74 -0.73
N PHE A 140 -1.08 10.59 -1.97
CA PHE A 140 -2.20 9.70 -2.28
C PHE A 140 -1.88 8.24 -1.94
N THR A 141 -0.66 7.79 -2.22
CA THR A 141 -0.20 6.44 -1.85
C THR A 141 -0.22 6.28 -0.34
N PHE A 142 0.32 7.25 0.41
CA PHE A 142 0.33 7.21 1.88
C PHE A 142 -1.08 7.10 2.45
N VAL A 143 -1.96 8.03 2.08
CA VAL A 143 -3.35 8.07 2.60
C VAL A 143 -4.13 6.84 2.16
N GLY A 144 -4.03 6.44 0.89
CA GLY A 144 -4.75 5.30 0.34
C GLY A 144 -4.36 3.99 1.04
N VAL A 145 -3.07 3.72 1.19
CA VAL A 145 -2.57 2.52 1.88
C VAL A 145 -2.93 2.56 3.36
N LEU A 146 -2.80 3.73 4.01
CA LEU A 146 -3.15 3.89 5.43
C LEU A 146 -4.63 3.59 5.68
N VAL A 147 -5.52 4.13 4.87
CA VAL A 147 -6.97 3.92 5.00
C VAL A 147 -7.33 2.45 4.77
N ILE A 148 -6.93 1.86 3.64
CA ILE A 148 -7.24 0.47 3.31
C ILE A 148 -6.62 -0.48 4.35
N GLY A 149 -5.37 -0.23 4.74
CA GLY A 149 -4.68 -1.03 5.74
C GLY A 149 -5.31 -0.95 7.13
N THR A 150 -6.00 0.16 7.47
CA THR A 150 -6.77 0.28 8.72
C THR A 150 -7.94 -0.70 8.73
N PHE A 151 -8.68 -0.81 7.64
CA PHE A 151 -9.74 -1.83 7.51
C PHE A 151 -9.17 -3.25 7.64
N TYR A 152 -8.04 -3.52 6.98
CA TYR A 152 -7.38 -4.82 7.07
C TYR A 152 -6.90 -5.13 8.49
N ALA A 153 -6.31 -4.17 9.20
CA ALA A 153 -5.90 -4.34 10.58
C ALA A 153 -7.10 -4.67 11.49
N GLY A 154 -8.25 -4.01 11.29
CA GLY A 154 -9.47 -4.29 12.03
C GLY A 154 -10.03 -5.69 11.75
N MET A 155 -10.10 -6.07 10.48
CA MET A 155 -10.56 -7.39 10.06
C MET A 155 -9.66 -8.50 10.62
N MET A 156 -8.35 -8.36 10.46
CA MET A 156 -7.37 -9.34 10.93
C MET A 156 -7.35 -9.44 12.46
N ALA A 157 -7.44 -8.31 13.17
CA ALA A 157 -7.51 -8.31 14.63
C ALA A 157 -8.75 -9.03 15.14
N ARG A 158 -9.90 -8.87 14.47
CA ARG A 158 -11.13 -9.59 14.81
C ARG A 158 -10.99 -11.10 14.56
N MET A 159 -10.36 -11.49 13.47
CA MET A 159 -10.06 -12.89 13.17
C MET A 159 -9.12 -13.49 14.22
N MET A 160 -8.05 -12.79 14.60
CA MET A 160 -7.09 -13.23 15.60
C MET A 160 -7.73 -13.38 16.98
N ALA A 161 -8.53 -12.40 17.43
CA ALA A 161 -9.23 -12.45 18.72
C ALA A 161 -10.26 -13.59 18.79
N ARG A 162 -10.89 -13.95 17.65
CA ARG A 162 -11.81 -15.09 17.58
C ARG A 162 -11.07 -16.43 17.56
N LYS A 163 -9.95 -16.50 16.85
CA LYS A 163 -9.13 -17.72 16.74
C LYS A 163 -8.40 -18.06 18.05
N TYR A 164 -8.02 -17.03 18.80
CA TYR A 164 -7.27 -17.13 20.06
C TYR A 164 -7.96 -16.31 21.16
N PRO A 165 -9.14 -16.77 21.63
CA PRO A 165 -9.87 -16.05 22.64
C PRO A 165 -9.11 -16.08 23.97
N VAL A 166 -9.16 -14.97 24.71
CA VAL A 166 -8.59 -14.90 26.06
C VAL A 166 -9.41 -15.81 26.98
N LEU A 167 -8.78 -16.83 27.55
CA LEU A 167 -9.41 -17.69 28.53
C LEU A 167 -9.71 -16.84 29.79
N LYS A 168 -10.99 -16.69 30.14
CA LYS A 168 -11.33 -16.09 31.43
C LYS A 168 -10.83 -17.05 32.51
N SER A 169 -9.82 -16.62 33.27
CA SER A 169 -9.50 -17.31 34.53
C SER A 169 -10.76 -17.31 35.39
N LYS A 170 -11.28 -18.50 35.74
CA LYS A 170 -12.34 -18.67 36.73
C LYS A 170 -11.82 -18.30 38.11
#